data_f27cfa3e4ed2ed2022c17a57471a295c
#
_entry.id   f27cfa3e4ed2ed2022c17a57471a295c
#
_cell.length_a   1.000
_cell.length_b   1.000
_cell.length_c   1.000
_cell.angle_alpha   90.00
_cell.angle_beta   90.00
_cell.angle_gamma   90.00
#
_symmetry.space_group_name_H-M   'P 1'
#
loop_
_entity.id
_entity.type
_entity.pdbx_description
1 polymer ?
#
loop_
_entity_poly.entity_id
_entity_poly.type
_entity_poly.pdbx_seq_one_letter_code
_entity_poly.pdbx_strand_id
1 'polypeptide(L)'
;MNSNFYRDKDTRDGYLVWSAPEHAENTTSELHGPSFDGTRAAFSSLPLIRFHSLDKIRFVDASFTTRFGGTSKGLLGSLNLGFNRGDSEENLKENWSRCAKACDCVLERMIATDQVHGTEILRAVKGMGLAPASGSAEAAAARFEAAFLRPRVTSVDGFWSDTPGLTLCASFADCVPVYLADPVGKRISLVHSGWKGTVGQIAGKAVRILAGQGSKPQDIIAVIGPSISGEHYEVTKDVIKAFREGQIYANGEKTAVTVTGDNTSEIEAPRSALYTETELRDIYVQTDRIHYHLDLWAAIYYTLVHAGVRPENIHFSGICTWENADILWSHRRSGGKRGNMNAFLKIRE
;
A
#
# COMPACT_ATOMS: atom_id res chain seq x y z
N MET A 1 21.95 2.29 -16.18
CA MET A 1 21.62 3.44 -15.30
C MET A 1 21.83 2.98 -13.87
N ASN A 2 22.44 3.80 -13.03
CA ASN A 2 22.63 3.41 -11.63
C ASN A 2 21.24 3.39 -10.96
N SER A 3 20.79 2.23 -10.49
CA SER A 3 19.46 1.99 -9.84
C SER A 3 19.23 2.79 -8.55
N ASN A 4 20.20 3.61 -8.16
CA ASN A 4 20.16 4.37 -6.93
C ASN A 4 19.45 5.73 -7.06
N PHE A 5 18.81 6.03 -8.20
CA PHE A 5 18.16 7.34 -8.40
C PHE A 5 17.03 7.61 -7.40
N TYR A 6 16.31 6.58 -6.96
CA TYR A 6 15.25 6.70 -5.94
C TYR A 6 15.80 6.82 -4.50
N ARG A 7 17.11 6.62 -4.31
CA ARG A 7 17.78 6.82 -3.02
C ARG A 7 18.24 8.26 -2.81
N ASP A 8 18.23 9.05 -3.88
CA ASP A 8 18.52 10.48 -3.78
C ASP A 8 17.42 11.17 -2.98
N LYS A 9 17.83 11.91 -1.94
CA LYS A 9 16.91 12.63 -1.05
C LYS A 9 16.08 13.67 -1.79
N ASP A 10 16.62 14.25 -2.86
CA ASP A 10 15.97 15.29 -3.66
C ASP A 10 14.87 14.73 -4.59
N THR A 11 14.80 13.40 -4.77
CA THR A 11 13.79 12.74 -5.61
C THR A 11 12.64 12.13 -4.82
N ARG A 12 12.61 12.28 -3.50
CA ARG A 12 11.56 11.72 -2.64
C ARG A 12 10.23 12.42 -2.89
N ASP A 13 9.18 11.63 -3.09
CA ASP A 13 7.82 12.09 -3.35
C ASP A 13 6.98 12.17 -2.06
N GLY A 14 7.34 11.42 -1.03
CA GLY A 14 6.60 11.36 0.23
C GLY A 14 6.97 12.47 1.21
N TYR A 15 5.97 13.07 1.83
CA TYR A 15 6.14 14.06 2.90
C TYR A 15 5.11 13.85 4.02
N LEU A 16 5.47 14.25 5.24
CA LEU A 16 4.63 14.13 6.42
C LEU A 16 3.78 15.39 6.63
N VAL A 17 2.48 15.20 6.78
CA VAL A 17 1.55 16.27 7.14
C VAL A 17 0.96 15.98 8.50
N TRP A 18 1.06 16.93 9.39
CA TRP A 18 0.33 16.94 10.65
C TRP A 18 -1.01 17.63 10.38
N SER A 19 -2.10 16.87 10.32
CA SER A 19 -3.44 17.48 10.23
C SER A 19 -3.73 18.18 11.56
N ALA A 20 -3.72 19.50 11.55
CA ALA A 20 -4.11 20.29 12.70
C ALA A 20 -5.64 20.30 12.87
N PRO A 21 -6.16 20.48 14.10
CA PRO A 21 -7.56 20.82 14.27
C PRO A 21 -7.86 22.15 13.58
N GLU A 22 -9.05 22.32 13.11
CA GLU A 22 -9.70 23.26 12.18
C GLU A 22 -9.12 24.69 11.94
N HIS A 23 -8.02 25.12 12.56
CA HIS A 23 -7.46 26.47 12.43
C HIS A 23 -5.92 26.56 12.47
N ALA A 24 -5.17 25.49 12.31
CA ALA A 24 -3.72 25.57 12.26
C ALA A 24 -3.22 25.43 10.81
N GLU A 25 -2.31 26.33 10.44
CA GLU A 25 -1.60 26.26 9.17
C GLU A 25 -0.89 24.93 9.01
N ASN A 26 -1.02 24.29 7.84
CA ASN A 26 -0.39 23.02 7.51
C ASN A 26 1.14 23.16 7.62
N THR A 27 1.72 22.66 8.69
CA THR A 27 3.17 22.55 8.79
C THR A 27 3.62 21.28 8.07
N THR A 28 4.25 21.44 6.93
CA THR A 28 4.97 20.36 6.24
C THR A 28 6.35 20.24 6.89
N SER A 29 6.67 19.10 7.47
CA SER A 29 8.03 18.77 7.88
C SER A 29 8.59 17.68 6.99
N GLU A 30 9.78 17.90 6.45
CA GLU A 30 10.54 16.83 5.83
C GLU A 30 10.86 15.76 6.89
N LEU A 31 10.83 14.49 6.53
CA LEU A 31 11.05 13.34 7.42
C LEU A 31 12.44 13.25 8.07
N HIS A 32 13.26 14.27 7.92
CA HIS A 32 14.56 14.46 8.53
C HIS A 32 14.62 15.71 9.43
N GLY A 33 13.52 16.01 10.16
CA GLY A 33 13.55 16.97 11.26
C GLY A 33 14.29 16.42 12.49
N PRO A 34 14.67 17.31 13.45
CA PRO A 34 15.41 16.91 14.65
C PRO A 34 14.69 15.79 15.39
N SER A 35 15.49 14.94 16.01
CA SER A 35 15.06 13.77 16.80
C SER A 35 13.72 14.03 17.52
N PHE A 36 12.73 13.23 17.20
CA PHE A 36 11.43 13.24 17.85
C PHE A 36 11.66 12.91 19.34
N ASP A 37 11.68 13.91 20.18
CA ASP A 37 11.65 13.71 21.60
C ASP A 37 10.24 13.19 21.93
N GLY A 38 10.16 12.02 22.55
CA GLY A 38 8.92 11.33 22.86
C GLY A 38 8.02 12.05 23.88
N THR A 39 8.11 13.35 24.04
CA THR A 39 7.23 14.14 24.88
C THR A 39 5.86 14.20 24.21
N ARG A 40 4.92 13.54 24.81
CA ARG A 40 3.49 13.43 24.53
C ARG A 40 2.84 14.81 24.35
N ALA A 41 2.96 15.41 23.19
CA ALA A 41 1.90 16.29 22.74
C ALA A 41 0.65 15.40 22.54
N ALA A 42 -0.44 15.73 23.20
CA ALA A 42 -1.73 15.09 22.98
C ALA A 42 -2.11 15.40 21.51
N PHE A 43 -1.76 14.49 20.60
CA PHE A 43 -2.06 14.65 19.19
C PHE A 43 -3.58 14.57 19.00
N SER A 44 -4.21 15.72 18.89
CA SER A 44 -5.62 15.83 18.48
C SER A 44 -5.79 15.53 16.98
N SER A 45 -4.71 15.42 16.23
CA SER A 45 -4.66 15.22 14.78
C SER A 45 -3.92 13.95 14.40
N LEU A 46 -4.34 13.29 13.31
CA LEU A 46 -3.73 12.09 12.77
C LEU A 46 -2.62 12.49 11.77
N PRO A 47 -1.34 12.21 12.03
CA PRO A 47 -0.29 12.52 11.08
C PRO A 47 -0.36 11.55 9.88
N LEU A 48 -0.35 12.10 8.68
CA LEU A 48 -0.42 11.37 7.41
C LEU A 48 0.79 11.68 6.53
N ILE A 49 1.29 10.68 5.85
CA ILE A 49 2.24 10.84 4.75
C ILE A 49 1.43 11.07 3.47
N ARG A 50 1.80 12.09 2.70
CA ARG A 50 1.21 12.44 1.40
C ARG A 50 2.27 12.37 0.30
N PHE A 51 1.86 12.56 -0.95
CA PHE A 51 2.71 12.36 -2.10
C PHE A 51 2.58 13.54 -3.07
N HIS A 52 3.68 14.25 -3.30
CA HIS A 52 3.73 15.45 -4.15
C HIS A 52 3.19 15.19 -5.57
N SER A 53 3.48 14.04 -6.16
CA SER A 53 3.03 13.70 -7.51
C SER A 53 1.52 13.50 -7.57
N LEU A 54 0.93 12.83 -6.58
CA LEU A 54 -0.52 12.59 -6.52
C LEU A 54 -1.30 13.84 -6.11
N ASP A 55 -0.75 14.71 -5.27
CA ASP A 55 -1.40 15.96 -4.86
C ASP A 55 -1.57 16.96 -6.01
N LYS A 56 -0.76 16.83 -7.07
CA LYS A 56 -0.93 17.60 -8.32
C LYS A 56 -2.18 17.19 -9.12
N ILE A 57 -2.74 16.02 -8.86
CA ILE A 57 -3.92 15.52 -9.54
C ILE A 57 -5.16 15.94 -8.74
N ARG A 58 -5.82 17.01 -9.14
CA ARG A 58 -6.88 17.71 -8.38
C ARG A 58 -8.00 16.82 -7.83
N PHE A 59 -8.35 15.75 -8.54
CA PHE A 59 -9.43 14.85 -8.13
C PHE A 59 -8.93 13.65 -7.32
N VAL A 60 -7.63 13.48 -7.12
CA VAL A 60 -7.07 12.39 -6.30
C VAL A 60 -6.81 12.88 -4.89
N ASP A 61 -7.08 12.02 -3.93
CA ASP A 61 -6.64 12.15 -2.56
C ASP A 61 -5.93 10.86 -2.16
N ALA A 62 -4.65 10.96 -1.79
CA ALA A 62 -3.81 9.83 -1.45
C ALA A 62 -3.06 10.10 -0.15
N SER A 63 -3.05 9.12 0.74
CA SER A 63 -2.33 9.21 2.00
C SER A 63 -1.90 7.85 2.52
N PHE A 64 -0.94 7.89 3.47
CA PHE A 64 -0.49 6.74 4.22
C PHE A 64 -0.42 7.10 5.70
N THR A 65 -0.92 6.25 6.60
CA THR A 65 -0.92 6.56 8.03
C THR A 65 0.45 6.33 8.66
N THR A 66 0.70 7.02 9.76
CA THR A 66 1.77 6.65 10.69
C THR A 66 1.24 5.70 11.77
N ARG A 67 2.06 5.38 12.77
CA ARG A 67 1.64 4.63 13.95
C ARG A 67 1.04 5.49 15.06
N PHE A 68 0.85 6.79 14.83
CA PHE A 68 0.38 7.77 15.82
C PHE A 68 -1.06 8.20 15.61
N GLY A 69 -1.66 8.78 16.64
CA GLY A 69 -2.99 9.39 16.59
C GLY A 69 -4.15 8.45 16.92
N GLY A 70 -3.87 7.19 17.28
CA GLY A 70 -4.89 6.22 17.68
C GLY A 70 -5.07 6.06 19.17
N THR A 71 -5.87 5.06 19.55
CA THR A 71 -6.22 4.71 20.94
C THR A 71 -5.66 3.36 21.38
N SER A 72 -5.04 2.60 20.51
CA SER A 72 -4.41 1.31 20.82
C SER A 72 -3.31 1.47 21.85
N LYS A 73 -3.09 0.43 22.67
CA LYS A 73 -2.18 0.44 23.80
C LYS A 73 -1.07 -0.60 23.65
N GLY A 74 -0.05 -0.49 24.50
CA GLY A 74 1.04 -1.45 24.57
C GLY A 74 1.80 -1.57 23.25
N LEU A 75 2.00 -2.79 22.77
CA LEU A 75 2.73 -3.08 21.53
C LEU A 75 2.04 -2.53 20.25
N LEU A 76 0.76 -2.18 20.32
CA LEU A 76 -0.03 -1.63 19.23
C LEU A 76 -0.20 -0.10 19.29
N GLY A 77 0.40 0.53 20.29
CA GLY A 77 0.25 1.98 20.53
C GLY A 77 0.96 2.85 19.50
N SER A 78 0.23 3.80 18.98
CA SER A 78 -1.15 4.18 19.29
C SER A 78 -2.15 3.87 18.18
N LEU A 79 -1.78 3.95 16.90
CA LEU A 79 -2.66 3.71 15.75
C LEU A 79 -2.40 2.34 15.16
N ASN A 80 -3.28 1.39 15.45
CA ASN A 80 -3.33 0.12 14.74
C ASN A 80 -4.62 0.05 13.92
N LEU A 81 -4.51 -0.29 12.63
CA LEU A 81 -5.62 -0.47 11.72
C LEU A 81 -5.79 -1.93 11.25
N GLY A 82 -4.97 -2.82 11.78
CA GLY A 82 -4.99 -4.24 11.43
C GLY A 82 -6.04 -5.03 12.20
N PHE A 83 -7.03 -5.58 11.51
CA PHE A 83 -8.15 -6.33 12.10
C PHE A 83 -7.72 -7.58 12.89
N ASN A 84 -6.61 -8.21 12.53
CA ASN A 84 -6.14 -9.47 13.12
C ASN A 84 -4.84 -9.30 13.92
N ARG A 85 -4.74 -8.25 14.76
CA ARG A 85 -3.53 -7.95 15.55
C ARG A 85 -3.72 -8.09 17.05
N GLY A 86 -4.89 -8.54 17.51
CA GLY A 86 -5.19 -8.69 18.94
C GLY A 86 -5.49 -7.37 19.64
N ASP A 87 -5.93 -6.37 18.92
CA ASP A 87 -6.44 -5.11 19.46
C ASP A 87 -7.90 -5.26 19.91
N SER A 88 -8.36 -4.35 20.79
CA SER A 88 -9.77 -4.33 21.15
C SER A 88 -10.62 -3.77 20.01
N GLU A 89 -11.89 -4.20 19.98
CA GLU A 89 -12.85 -3.73 18.98
C GLU A 89 -13.09 -2.23 19.09
N GLU A 90 -13.14 -1.70 20.30
CA GLU A 90 -13.30 -0.26 20.56
C GLU A 90 -12.13 0.54 20.01
N ASN A 91 -10.89 0.06 20.21
CA ASN A 91 -9.71 0.71 19.67
C ASN A 91 -9.72 0.72 18.12
N LEU A 92 -10.04 -0.41 17.49
CA LEU A 92 -10.11 -0.50 16.04
C LEU A 92 -11.20 0.44 15.48
N LYS A 93 -12.38 0.45 16.08
CA LYS A 93 -13.49 1.30 15.69
C LYS A 93 -13.11 2.79 15.76
N GLU A 94 -12.52 3.21 16.88
CA GLU A 94 -12.07 4.58 17.06
C GLU A 94 -10.94 4.94 16.10
N ASN A 95 -9.95 4.06 15.91
CA ASN A 95 -8.84 4.29 14.99
C ASN A 95 -9.31 4.48 13.55
N TRP A 96 -10.18 3.60 13.06
CA TRP A 96 -10.76 3.72 11.73
C TRP A 96 -11.64 4.97 11.57
N SER A 97 -12.40 5.34 12.60
CA SER A 97 -13.21 6.57 12.61
C SER A 97 -12.34 7.81 12.51
N ARG A 98 -11.20 7.85 13.22
CA ARG A 98 -10.21 8.93 13.11
C ARG A 98 -9.60 9.00 11.71
N CYS A 99 -9.27 7.85 11.12
CA CYS A 99 -8.76 7.81 9.74
C CYS A 99 -9.80 8.31 8.74
N ALA A 100 -11.06 7.90 8.87
CA ALA A 100 -12.13 8.37 8.01
C ALA A 100 -12.25 9.90 8.06
N LYS A 101 -12.26 10.48 9.26
CA LYS A 101 -12.28 11.93 9.46
C LYS A 101 -11.05 12.60 8.85
N ALA A 102 -9.84 12.07 9.06
CA ALA A 102 -8.60 12.65 8.56
C ALA A 102 -8.49 12.60 7.03
N CYS A 103 -9.11 11.60 6.38
CA CYS A 103 -9.15 11.45 4.93
C CYS A 103 -10.39 12.09 4.29
N ASP A 104 -11.16 12.87 5.05
CA ASP A 104 -12.42 13.46 4.58
C ASP A 104 -13.29 12.42 3.85
N CYS A 105 -13.59 11.33 4.55
CA CYS A 105 -14.42 10.24 4.04
C CYS A 105 -15.32 9.65 5.14
N VAL A 106 -16.23 8.79 4.74
CA VAL A 106 -17.11 8.04 5.64
C VAL A 106 -16.80 6.56 5.58
N LEU A 107 -16.96 5.85 6.69
CA LEU A 107 -16.61 4.43 6.82
C LEU A 107 -17.35 3.55 5.80
N GLU A 108 -18.58 3.88 5.47
CA GLU A 108 -19.40 3.18 4.48
C GLU A 108 -18.81 3.21 3.06
N ARG A 109 -17.88 4.13 2.82
CA ARG A 109 -17.18 4.31 1.53
C ARG A 109 -15.73 3.89 1.57
N MET A 110 -15.22 3.41 2.73
CA MET A 110 -13.88 2.85 2.87
C MET A 110 -13.90 1.35 2.56
N ILE A 111 -13.20 0.95 1.51
CA ILE A 111 -13.18 -0.42 1.02
C ILE A 111 -11.85 -1.05 1.38
N ALA A 112 -11.89 -1.98 2.31
CA ALA A 112 -10.73 -2.72 2.81
C ALA A 112 -10.88 -4.23 2.54
N THR A 113 -9.79 -4.96 2.70
CA THR A 113 -9.72 -6.42 2.51
C THR A 113 -8.79 -7.06 3.56
N ASP A 114 -8.92 -8.37 3.74
CA ASP A 114 -7.87 -9.20 4.30
C ASP A 114 -6.90 -9.59 3.17
N GLN A 115 -5.70 -9.09 3.20
CA GLN A 115 -4.68 -9.34 2.18
C GLN A 115 -4.02 -10.70 2.41
N VAL A 116 -3.88 -11.48 1.33
CA VAL A 116 -3.32 -12.83 1.36
C VAL A 116 -1.96 -12.96 0.67
N HIS A 117 -1.37 -11.82 0.28
CA HIS A 117 -0.12 -11.74 -0.50
C HIS A 117 -0.26 -12.40 -1.88
N GLY A 118 -1.46 -12.33 -2.46
CA GLY A 118 -1.80 -12.79 -3.80
C GLY A 118 -1.67 -11.70 -4.86
N THR A 119 -2.45 -11.84 -5.93
CA THR A 119 -2.48 -10.89 -7.05
C THR A 119 -3.89 -10.52 -7.48
N GLU A 120 -4.90 -10.88 -6.68
CA GLU A 120 -6.28 -10.52 -7.01
C GLU A 120 -6.54 -9.04 -6.78
N ILE A 121 -7.19 -8.43 -7.79
CA ILE A 121 -7.55 -7.00 -7.82
C ILE A 121 -9.01 -6.91 -8.22
N LEU A 122 -9.85 -6.31 -7.37
CA LEU A 122 -11.26 -6.14 -7.64
C LEU A 122 -11.62 -4.69 -7.97
N ARG A 123 -12.69 -4.51 -8.76
CA ARG A 123 -13.33 -3.21 -8.92
C ARG A 123 -14.07 -2.84 -7.65
N ALA A 124 -13.71 -1.72 -7.05
CA ALA A 124 -14.40 -1.17 -5.90
C ALA A 124 -15.64 -0.41 -6.35
N VAL A 125 -16.81 -0.79 -5.81
CA VAL A 125 -18.11 -0.18 -6.11
C VAL A 125 -18.85 0.19 -4.83
N LYS A 126 -19.86 1.05 -4.94
CA LYS A 126 -20.71 1.43 -3.80
C LYS A 126 -21.31 0.18 -3.14
N GLY A 127 -21.35 0.18 -1.81
CA GLY A 127 -21.87 -0.94 -1.01
C GLY A 127 -20.82 -1.96 -0.55
N MET A 128 -19.57 -1.86 -1.01
CA MET A 128 -18.45 -2.70 -0.55
C MET A 128 -17.72 -2.15 0.69
N GLY A 129 -18.12 -1.00 1.21
CA GLY A 129 -17.47 -0.33 2.34
C GLY A 129 -17.60 -1.06 3.67
N LEU A 130 -16.88 -0.59 4.67
CA LEU A 130 -16.76 -1.20 6.00
C LEU A 130 -18.07 -1.22 6.79
N ALA A 131 -18.96 -0.27 6.60
CA ALA A 131 -20.24 -0.19 7.30
C ALA A 131 -21.40 -0.72 6.45
N PRO A 132 -22.46 -1.27 7.07
CA PRO A 132 -23.60 -1.83 6.36
C PRO A 132 -24.42 -0.75 5.64
N ALA A 133 -24.94 -1.08 4.46
CA ALA A 133 -26.00 -0.32 3.84
C ALA A 133 -27.27 -0.37 4.72
N SER A 134 -27.99 0.75 4.81
CA SER A 134 -29.12 1.02 5.68
C SER A 134 -30.15 -0.12 5.84
N GLY A 135 -30.36 -0.55 7.07
CA GLY A 135 -31.49 -1.35 7.58
C GLY A 135 -32.03 -0.69 8.84
N SER A 136 -32.98 -1.32 9.57
CA SER A 136 -33.46 -0.77 10.84
C SER A 136 -32.29 -0.42 11.77
N ALA A 137 -32.45 0.61 12.60
CA ALA A 137 -31.37 1.11 13.47
C ALA A 137 -30.72 -0.01 14.32
N GLU A 138 -31.49 -1.00 14.78
CA GLU A 138 -31.02 -2.16 15.54
C GLU A 138 -30.25 -3.18 14.68
N ALA A 139 -30.74 -3.47 13.47
CA ALA A 139 -30.06 -4.34 12.51
C ALA A 139 -28.82 -3.65 11.91
N ALA A 140 -28.82 -2.31 11.82
CA ALA A 140 -27.68 -1.52 11.40
C ALA A 140 -26.58 -1.50 12.48
N ALA A 141 -26.92 -1.39 13.77
CA ALA A 141 -25.98 -1.42 14.86
C ALA A 141 -25.27 -2.79 14.96
N ALA A 142 -26.02 -3.89 14.97
CA ALA A 142 -25.47 -5.24 15.03
C ALA A 142 -24.63 -5.59 13.77
N ARG A 143 -25.09 -5.16 12.59
CA ARG A 143 -24.33 -5.33 11.33
C ARG A 143 -23.13 -4.40 11.23
N PHE A 144 -23.23 -3.21 11.82
CA PHE A 144 -22.14 -2.26 11.88
C PHE A 144 -20.97 -2.81 12.70
N GLU A 145 -21.21 -3.37 13.88
CA GLU A 145 -20.18 -3.98 14.69
C GLU A 145 -19.51 -5.15 13.97
N ALA A 146 -20.28 -6.07 13.41
CA ALA A 146 -19.75 -7.20 12.66
C ALA A 146 -19.06 -6.79 11.35
N ALA A 147 -19.53 -5.76 10.66
CA ALA A 147 -18.94 -5.31 9.39
C ALA A 147 -17.74 -4.37 9.59
N PHE A 148 -17.68 -3.68 10.74
CA PHE A 148 -16.58 -2.76 11.04
C PHE A 148 -15.29 -3.49 11.38
N LEU A 149 -15.40 -4.62 12.06
CA LEU A 149 -14.25 -5.39 12.55
C LEU A 149 -13.69 -6.36 11.52
N ARG A 150 -14.38 -6.56 10.41
CA ARG A 150 -13.92 -7.46 9.33
C ARG A 150 -14.18 -6.85 7.97
N PRO A 151 -13.20 -6.87 7.06
CA PRO A 151 -13.41 -6.51 5.66
C PRO A 151 -14.54 -7.36 5.07
N ARG A 152 -15.39 -6.74 4.25
CA ARG A 152 -16.42 -7.47 3.50
C ARG A 152 -15.85 -8.24 2.32
N VAL A 153 -14.70 -7.80 1.84
CA VAL A 153 -13.97 -8.41 0.73
C VAL A 153 -12.82 -9.19 1.31
N THR A 154 -12.66 -10.44 0.90
CA THR A 154 -11.61 -11.34 1.38
C THR A 154 -10.72 -11.80 0.24
N SER A 155 -9.49 -12.18 0.58
CA SER A 155 -8.53 -12.81 -0.34
C SER A 155 -8.14 -11.96 -1.55
N VAL A 156 -8.09 -10.63 -1.37
CA VAL A 156 -7.77 -9.66 -2.41
C VAL A 156 -6.59 -8.81 -1.96
N ASP A 157 -5.67 -8.53 -2.86
CA ASP A 157 -4.49 -7.72 -2.58
C ASP A 157 -4.49 -6.37 -3.31
N GLY A 158 -5.59 -6.02 -3.96
CA GLY A 158 -5.74 -4.73 -4.60
C GLY A 158 -7.16 -4.38 -4.98
N PHE A 159 -7.36 -3.09 -5.18
CA PHE A 159 -8.60 -2.52 -5.73
C PHE A 159 -8.28 -1.53 -6.84
N TRP A 160 -9.24 -1.36 -7.75
CA TRP A 160 -9.31 -0.22 -8.65
C TRP A 160 -10.70 0.40 -8.62
N SER A 161 -10.83 1.67 -8.97
CA SER A 161 -12.12 2.35 -9.05
C SER A 161 -12.08 3.54 -10.02
N ASP A 162 -13.25 3.83 -10.58
CA ASP A 162 -13.57 5.04 -11.32
C ASP A 162 -14.73 5.81 -10.67
N THR A 163 -15.10 5.41 -9.45
CA THR A 163 -16.25 5.94 -8.72
C THR A 163 -15.81 7.01 -7.72
N PRO A 164 -16.27 8.27 -7.88
CA PRO A 164 -15.99 9.34 -6.90
C PRO A 164 -16.50 9.01 -5.50
N GLY A 165 -15.77 9.48 -4.49
CA GLY A 165 -16.12 9.35 -3.09
C GLY A 165 -15.88 7.97 -2.47
N LEU A 166 -15.41 6.96 -3.23
CA LEU A 166 -14.92 5.71 -2.67
C LEU A 166 -13.46 5.81 -2.28
N THR A 167 -13.10 5.29 -1.11
CA THR A 167 -11.73 5.24 -0.60
C THR A 167 -11.23 3.80 -0.61
N LEU A 168 -10.23 3.53 -1.44
CA LEU A 168 -9.51 2.26 -1.45
C LEU A 168 -8.57 2.21 -0.24
N CYS A 169 -8.61 1.12 0.52
CA CYS A 169 -7.84 0.93 1.74
C CYS A 169 -7.03 -0.36 1.67
N ALA A 170 -5.76 -0.31 2.02
CA ALA A 170 -4.92 -1.48 2.15
C ALA A 170 -3.96 -1.34 3.33
N SER A 171 -3.65 -2.46 4.01
CA SER A 171 -2.90 -2.50 5.27
C SER A 171 -1.45 -2.91 5.04
N PHE A 172 -0.52 -2.26 5.74
CA PHE A 172 0.91 -2.42 5.54
C PHE A 172 1.71 -2.45 6.85
N ALA A 173 2.81 -3.17 6.79
CA ALA A 173 3.99 -3.05 7.63
C ALA A 173 5.11 -3.80 6.89
N ASP A 174 5.93 -3.07 6.18
CA ASP A 174 7.05 -3.46 5.28
C ASP A 174 6.68 -3.77 3.83
N CYS A 175 5.54 -4.43 3.53
CA CYS A 175 5.10 -4.61 2.15
C CYS A 175 4.84 -3.26 1.47
N VAL A 176 4.89 -3.24 0.13
CA VAL A 176 4.87 -2.01 -0.66
C VAL A 176 3.45 -1.64 -1.08
N PRO A 177 2.92 -0.47 -0.68
CA PRO A 177 1.73 0.10 -1.30
C PRO A 177 2.11 0.67 -2.66
N VAL A 178 1.38 0.28 -3.71
CA VAL A 178 1.52 0.87 -5.05
C VAL A 178 0.24 1.61 -5.38
N TYR A 179 0.36 2.91 -5.51
CA TYR A 179 -0.71 3.81 -5.90
C TYR A 179 -0.64 4.06 -7.40
N LEU A 180 -1.74 3.94 -8.11
CA LEU A 180 -1.86 4.27 -9.52
C LEU A 180 -3.01 5.26 -9.70
N ALA A 181 -2.77 6.31 -10.48
CA ALA A 181 -3.78 7.28 -10.87
C ALA A 181 -3.69 7.57 -12.36
N ASP A 182 -4.80 7.47 -13.07
CA ASP A 182 -4.95 7.93 -14.45
C ASP A 182 -5.59 9.32 -14.45
N PRO A 183 -4.81 10.40 -14.70
CA PRO A 183 -5.34 11.77 -14.68
C PRO A 183 -6.35 12.06 -15.78
N VAL A 184 -6.30 11.30 -16.89
CA VAL A 184 -7.16 11.49 -18.07
C VAL A 184 -8.46 10.72 -17.91
N GLY A 185 -8.36 9.41 -17.64
CA GLY A 185 -9.52 8.52 -17.51
C GLY A 185 -10.20 8.59 -16.13
N LYS A 186 -9.65 9.34 -15.19
CA LYS A 186 -10.14 9.48 -13.81
C LYS A 186 -10.34 8.14 -13.10
N ARG A 187 -9.32 7.29 -13.19
CA ARG A 187 -9.29 5.98 -12.55
C ARG A 187 -8.15 5.88 -11.56
N ILE A 188 -8.36 5.12 -10.51
CA ILE A 188 -7.34 4.88 -9.49
C ILE A 188 -7.20 3.38 -9.23
N SER A 189 -6.01 2.96 -8.78
CA SER A 189 -5.81 1.62 -8.22
C SER A 189 -4.82 1.68 -7.06
N LEU A 190 -5.10 0.90 -6.02
CA LEU A 190 -4.23 0.71 -4.86
C LEU A 190 -4.00 -0.79 -4.69
N VAL A 191 -2.74 -1.22 -4.72
CA VAL A 191 -2.39 -2.63 -4.56
C VAL A 191 -1.34 -2.83 -3.47
N HIS A 192 -1.44 -3.98 -2.81
CA HIS A 192 -0.49 -4.48 -1.82
C HIS A 192 0.53 -5.40 -2.49
N SER A 193 1.77 -4.96 -2.58
CA SER A 193 2.85 -5.71 -3.22
C SER A 193 3.89 -6.16 -2.18
N GLY A 194 3.63 -7.29 -1.51
CA GLY A 194 4.66 -8.05 -0.82
C GLY A 194 5.51 -8.82 -1.84
N TRP A 195 6.58 -9.53 -1.41
CA TRP A 195 7.47 -10.22 -2.36
C TRP A 195 6.74 -11.21 -3.28
N LYS A 196 5.72 -11.94 -2.78
CA LYS A 196 4.90 -12.85 -3.60
C LYS A 196 4.07 -12.09 -4.63
N GLY A 197 3.38 -11.02 -4.22
CA GLY A 197 2.62 -10.15 -5.12
C GLY A 197 3.52 -9.48 -6.17
N THR A 198 4.76 -9.14 -5.80
CA THR A 198 5.76 -8.57 -6.73
C THR A 198 6.21 -9.60 -7.76
N VAL A 199 6.53 -10.83 -7.37
CA VAL A 199 6.81 -11.95 -8.30
C VAL A 199 5.60 -12.22 -9.20
N GLY A 200 4.38 -12.18 -8.63
CA GLY A 200 3.12 -12.30 -9.37
C GLY A 200 2.74 -11.07 -10.20
N GLN A 201 3.61 -10.04 -10.26
CA GLN A 201 3.43 -8.85 -11.11
C GLN A 201 2.13 -8.07 -10.81
N ILE A 202 1.71 -7.99 -9.53
CA ILE A 202 0.43 -7.34 -9.16
C ILE A 202 0.35 -5.88 -9.61
N ALA A 203 1.46 -5.11 -9.52
CA ALA A 203 1.50 -3.73 -9.99
C ALA A 203 1.28 -3.63 -11.51
N GLY A 204 1.92 -4.49 -12.29
CA GLY A 204 1.70 -4.57 -13.74
C GLY A 204 0.29 -5.07 -14.10
N LYS A 205 -0.28 -6.01 -13.31
CA LYS A 205 -1.68 -6.43 -13.46
C LYS A 205 -2.62 -5.25 -13.26
N ALA A 206 -2.39 -4.42 -12.25
CA ALA A 206 -3.20 -3.21 -12.01
C ALA A 206 -3.15 -2.24 -13.21
N VAL A 207 -1.98 -1.99 -13.78
CA VAL A 207 -1.83 -1.16 -14.99
C VAL A 207 -2.62 -1.76 -16.15
N ARG A 208 -2.51 -3.07 -16.40
CA ARG A 208 -3.25 -3.76 -17.48
C ARG A 208 -4.77 -3.70 -17.26
N ILE A 209 -5.24 -3.83 -16.02
CA ILE A 209 -6.67 -3.67 -15.69
C ILE A 209 -7.14 -2.26 -16.06
N LEU A 210 -6.42 -1.22 -15.64
CA LEU A 210 -6.77 0.16 -15.98
C LEU A 210 -6.72 0.39 -17.50
N ALA A 211 -5.74 -0.19 -18.20
CA ALA A 211 -5.64 -0.12 -19.66
C ALA A 211 -6.84 -0.80 -20.34
N GLY A 212 -7.30 -1.95 -19.84
CA GLY A 212 -8.51 -2.61 -20.29
C GLY A 212 -9.79 -1.78 -20.09
N GLN A 213 -9.75 -0.78 -19.20
CA GLN A 213 -10.83 0.19 -18.98
C GLN A 213 -10.62 1.49 -19.81
N GLY A 214 -9.64 1.53 -20.70
CA GLY A 214 -9.37 2.66 -21.59
C GLY A 214 -8.33 3.67 -21.07
N SER A 215 -7.63 3.38 -19.96
CA SER A 215 -6.46 4.18 -19.54
C SER A 215 -5.29 3.91 -20.48
N LYS A 216 -4.48 4.93 -20.74
CA LYS A 216 -3.20 4.73 -21.45
C LYS A 216 -2.09 4.55 -20.41
N PRO A 217 -1.36 3.44 -20.42
CA PRO A 217 -0.31 3.18 -19.42
C PRO A 217 0.69 4.33 -19.28
N GLN A 218 1.06 4.98 -20.40
CA GLN A 218 1.99 6.11 -20.42
C GLN A 218 1.46 7.38 -19.69
N ASP A 219 0.16 7.48 -19.44
CA ASP A 219 -0.46 8.62 -18.77
C ASP A 219 -0.67 8.35 -17.26
N ILE A 220 -0.50 7.09 -16.83
CA ILE A 220 -0.65 6.70 -15.43
C ILE A 220 0.50 7.26 -14.61
N ILE A 221 0.17 7.90 -13.50
CA ILE A 221 1.10 8.29 -12.44
C ILE A 221 1.11 7.18 -11.39
N ALA A 222 2.30 6.69 -11.06
CA ALA A 222 2.51 5.63 -10.09
C ALA A 222 3.34 6.13 -8.90
N VAL A 223 2.96 5.75 -7.68
CA VAL A 223 3.77 5.99 -6.47
C VAL A 223 4.04 4.66 -5.77
N ILE A 224 5.33 4.38 -5.55
CA ILE A 224 5.84 3.31 -4.69
C ILE A 224 5.95 3.90 -3.29
N GLY A 225 5.02 3.52 -2.41
CA GLY A 225 4.83 4.16 -1.11
C GLY A 225 5.77 3.64 0.00
N PRO A 226 5.55 4.11 1.25
CA PRO A 226 6.37 3.71 2.40
C PRO A 226 6.39 2.21 2.63
N SER A 227 7.58 1.63 2.71
CA SER A 227 7.80 0.18 2.84
C SER A 227 9.26 -0.11 3.22
N ILE A 228 9.61 -1.37 3.43
CA ILE A 228 10.99 -1.72 3.74
C ILE A 228 11.90 -1.53 2.51
N SER A 229 13.05 -0.88 2.70
CA SER A 229 14.06 -0.70 1.65
C SER A 229 14.88 -1.96 1.43
N GLY A 230 15.52 -2.08 0.26
CA GLY A 230 16.40 -3.19 -0.04
C GLY A 230 17.57 -3.35 0.94
N GLU A 231 18.02 -2.28 1.58
CA GLU A 231 19.08 -2.31 2.58
C GLU A 231 18.70 -3.08 3.86
N HIS A 232 17.42 -3.17 4.17
CA HIS A 232 16.89 -3.79 5.37
C HIS A 232 16.04 -5.03 5.12
N TYR A 233 15.85 -5.38 3.83
CA TYR A 233 15.03 -6.54 3.47
C TYR A 233 15.89 -7.74 3.10
N GLU A 234 16.45 -8.37 4.11
CA GLU A 234 17.18 -9.63 3.96
C GLU A 234 16.22 -10.79 3.67
N VAL A 235 16.56 -11.61 2.69
CA VAL A 235 15.79 -12.78 2.26
C VAL A 235 16.71 -13.96 1.97
N THR A 236 16.11 -15.16 1.87
CA THR A 236 16.82 -16.40 1.54
C THR A 236 16.83 -16.66 0.03
N LYS A 237 17.68 -17.60 -0.38
CA LYS A 237 17.86 -18.03 -1.78
C LYS A 237 16.53 -18.42 -2.46
N ASP A 238 15.57 -18.97 -1.72
CA ASP A 238 14.29 -19.41 -2.29
C ASP A 238 13.45 -18.22 -2.79
N VAL A 239 13.49 -17.09 -2.08
CA VAL A 239 12.84 -15.87 -2.54
C VAL A 239 13.51 -15.36 -3.82
N ILE A 240 14.85 -15.33 -3.86
CA ILE A 240 15.58 -14.90 -5.07
C ILE A 240 15.30 -15.82 -6.26
N LYS A 241 15.23 -17.14 -6.03
CA LYS A 241 14.85 -18.10 -7.05
C LYS A 241 13.47 -17.76 -7.65
N ALA A 242 12.49 -17.39 -6.81
CA ALA A 242 11.18 -16.98 -7.28
C ALA A 242 11.24 -15.74 -8.19
N PHE A 243 12.07 -14.74 -7.90
CA PHE A 243 12.28 -13.57 -8.76
C PHE A 243 12.96 -13.93 -10.09
N ARG A 244 13.95 -14.83 -10.08
CA ARG A 244 14.65 -15.26 -11.30
C ARG A 244 13.77 -16.09 -12.22
N GLU A 245 12.95 -16.97 -11.67
CA GLU A 245 12.15 -17.93 -12.43
C GLU A 245 10.70 -17.44 -12.68
N GLY A 246 10.30 -16.33 -12.07
CA GLY A 246 8.94 -15.80 -12.18
C GLY A 246 7.88 -16.74 -11.57
N GLN A 247 8.28 -17.56 -10.59
CA GLN A 247 7.43 -18.61 -10.01
C GLN A 247 7.55 -18.64 -8.49
N ILE A 248 6.42 -18.90 -7.83
CA ILE A 248 6.39 -19.07 -6.38
C ILE A 248 6.39 -20.58 -6.07
N TYR A 249 7.23 -20.97 -5.12
CA TYR A 249 7.31 -22.33 -4.63
C TYR A 249 6.77 -22.40 -3.20
N ALA A 250 5.83 -23.33 -2.93
CA ALA A 250 5.42 -23.67 -1.59
C ALA A 250 5.84 -25.13 -1.33
N ASN A 251 6.61 -25.38 -0.26
CA ASN A 251 7.10 -26.72 0.12
C ASN A 251 7.85 -27.46 -1.00
N GLY A 252 8.54 -26.73 -1.89
CA GLY A 252 9.27 -27.32 -3.02
C GLY A 252 8.43 -27.64 -4.26
N GLU A 253 7.12 -27.49 -4.20
CA GLU A 253 6.21 -27.65 -5.33
C GLU A 253 5.89 -26.31 -6.00
N LYS A 254 5.70 -26.32 -7.33
CA LYS A 254 5.29 -25.14 -8.09
C LYS A 254 3.88 -24.75 -7.68
N THR A 255 3.74 -23.58 -7.09
CA THR A 255 2.42 -22.99 -6.90
C THR A 255 2.11 -22.16 -8.14
N ALA A 256 1.10 -22.55 -8.90
CA ALA A 256 0.63 -21.71 -10.01
C ALA A 256 0.19 -20.37 -9.43
N VAL A 257 0.78 -19.27 -9.94
CA VAL A 257 0.22 -17.94 -9.74
C VAL A 257 -1.01 -17.88 -10.65
N THR A 258 -2.15 -18.32 -10.12
CA THR A 258 -3.41 -18.28 -10.88
C THR A 258 -3.82 -16.82 -11.00
N VAL A 259 -3.68 -16.29 -12.19
CA VAL A 259 -4.27 -15.00 -12.56
C VAL A 259 -5.73 -15.29 -12.92
N THR A 260 -6.59 -15.41 -11.90
CA THR A 260 -8.03 -15.50 -12.12
C THR A 260 -8.58 -14.09 -12.22
N GLY A 261 -9.21 -13.76 -13.32
CA GLY A 261 -9.99 -12.54 -13.51
C GLY A 261 -11.19 -12.87 -14.38
N ASP A 262 -12.38 -12.58 -13.86
CA ASP A 262 -13.61 -12.65 -14.65
C ASP A 262 -13.47 -11.79 -15.91
N ASN A 263 -13.69 -12.42 -17.08
CA ASN A 263 -13.82 -11.80 -18.40
C ASN A 263 -12.57 -11.19 -19.08
N THR A 264 -11.39 -11.70 -18.83
CA THR A 264 -10.32 -11.56 -19.83
C THR A 264 -9.73 -12.93 -20.10
N SER A 265 -9.65 -13.30 -21.40
CA SER A 265 -8.88 -14.43 -21.88
C SER A 265 -7.58 -14.56 -21.10
N GLU A 266 -7.27 -15.77 -20.62
CA GLU A 266 -6.02 -16.12 -19.94
C GLU A 266 -4.84 -15.47 -20.68
N ILE A 267 -4.38 -14.35 -20.16
CA ILE A 267 -3.09 -13.79 -20.57
C ILE A 267 -2.07 -14.58 -19.77
N GLU A 268 -1.67 -15.73 -20.33
CA GLU A 268 -0.45 -16.38 -19.85
C GLU A 268 0.66 -15.30 -19.86
N ALA A 269 1.19 -14.98 -18.69
CA ALA A 269 2.43 -14.22 -18.63
C ALA A 269 3.46 -14.99 -19.46
N PRO A 270 4.17 -14.35 -20.39
CA PRO A 270 5.14 -15.06 -21.21
C PRO A 270 6.14 -15.77 -20.30
N ARG A 271 6.45 -17.02 -20.60
CA ARG A 271 7.39 -17.89 -19.86
C ARG A 271 8.86 -17.43 -19.98
N SER A 272 9.11 -16.17 -20.32
CA SER A 272 10.39 -15.51 -20.26
C SER A 272 10.64 -14.98 -18.86
N ALA A 273 11.90 -14.89 -18.42
CA ALA A 273 12.28 -14.30 -17.15
C ALA A 273 11.57 -12.95 -16.95
N LEU A 274 10.98 -12.71 -15.76
CA LEU A 274 10.25 -11.47 -15.44
C LEU A 274 11.15 -10.23 -15.55
N TYR A 275 12.42 -10.42 -15.32
CA TYR A 275 13.44 -9.38 -15.30
C TYR A 275 14.67 -9.83 -16.08
N THR A 276 15.33 -8.90 -16.76
CA THR A 276 16.63 -9.12 -17.38
C THR A 276 17.72 -9.32 -16.34
N GLU A 277 18.87 -9.92 -16.70
CA GLU A 277 20.02 -10.06 -15.80
C GLU A 277 20.56 -8.69 -15.30
N THR A 278 20.37 -7.63 -16.07
CA THR A 278 20.72 -6.27 -15.67
C THR A 278 19.79 -5.76 -14.58
N GLU A 279 18.48 -5.94 -14.75
CA GLU A 279 17.46 -5.55 -13.76
C GLU A 279 17.58 -6.36 -12.48
N LEU A 280 17.91 -7.66 -12.58
CA LEU A 280 18.13 -8.51 -11.42
C LEU A 280 19.29 -8.03 -10.54
N ARG A 281 20.33 -7.41 -11.11
CA ARG A 281 21.44 -6.81 -10.33
C ARG A 281 20.99 -5.59 -9.52
N ASP A 282 19.95 -4.91 -9.96
CA ASP A 282 19.34 -3.80 -9.24
C ASP A 282 18.36 -4.29 -8.18
N ILE A 283 17.70 -5.45 -8.43
CA ILE A 283 16.65 -6.00 -7.56
C ILE A 283 17.23 -6.70 -6.33
N TYR A 284 18.39 -7.38 -6.45
CA TYR A 284 18.99 -8.02 -5.28
C TYR A 284 20.51 -8.05 -5.29
N VAL A 285 21.09 -8.09 -4.10
CA VAL A 285 22.52 -8.27 -3.88
C VAL A 285 22.71 -9.43 -2.91
N GLN A 286 23.62 -10.35 -3.25
CA GLN A 286 24.00 -11.43 -2.36
C GLN A 286 24.94 -10.89 -1.27
N THR A 287 24.61 -11.15 0.00
CA THR A 287 25.38 -10.70 1.16
C THR A 287 26.29 -11.80 1.71
N ASP A 288 25.85 -13.05 1.66
CA ASP A 288 26.64 -14.22 2.02
C ASP A 288 26.19 -15.48 1.24
N ARG A 289 26.54 -16.69 1.71
CA ARG A 289 26.22 -17.92 0.99
C ARG A 289 24.72 -18.21 0.85
N ILE A 290 23.89 -17.69 1.75
CA ILE A 290 22.46 -18.03 1.84
C ILE A 290 21.54 -16.80 1.92
N HIS A 291 22.09 -15.61 2.22
CA HIS A 291 21.32 -14.39 2.40
C HIS A 291 21.52 -13.40 1.25
N TYR A 292 20.48 -12.66 1.00
CA TYR A 292 20.40 -11.64 -0.04
C TYR A 292 19.63 -10.43 0.50
N HIS A 293 20.01 -9.25 0.07
CA HIS A 293 19.19 -8.07 0.21
C HIS A 293 18.33 -7.90 -1.04
N LEU A 294 17.01 -7.85 -0.87
CA LEU A 294 16.01 -7.75 -1.95
C LEU A 294 15.38 -6.36 -1.97
N ASP A 295 15.48 -5.69 -3.11
CA ASP A 295 14.88 -4.38 -3.35
C ASP A 295 13.54 -4.51 -4.08
N LEU A 296 12.45 -4.46 -3.31
CA LEU A 296 11.11 -4.51 -3.86
C LEU A 296 10.75 -3.24 -4.64
N TRP A 297 11.35 -2.10 -4.30
CA TRP A 297 11.13 -0.85 -5.02
C TRP A 297 11.64 -0.95 -6.45
N ALA A 298 12.87 -1.46 -6.63
CA ALA A 298 13.44 -1.71 -7.94
C ALA A 298 12.61 -2.71 -8.75
N ALA A 299 12.20 -3.82 -8.14
CA ALA A 299 11.40 -4.85 -8.80
C ALA A 299 10.03 -4.31 -9.29
N ILE A 300 9.34 -3.53 -8.45
CA ILE A 300 8.07 -2.91 -8.78
C ILE A 300 8.25 -1.84 -9.87
N TYR A 301 9.32 -1.04 -9.79
CA TYR A 301 9.65 -0.07 -10.82
C TYR A 301 9.75 -0.73 -12.21
N TYR A 302 10.56 -1.79 -12.34
CA TYR A 302 10.68 -2.50 -13.62
C TYR A 302 9.35 -3.13 -14.05
N THR A 303 8.57 -3.68 -13.11
CA THR A 303 7.23 -4.19 -13.38
C THR A 303 6.31 -3.13 -13.99
N LEU A 304 6.34 -1.91 -13.47
CA LEU A 304 5.54 -0.78 -13.97
C LEU A 304 6.02 -0.32 -15.35
N VAL A 305 7.36 -0.21 -15.55
CA VAL A 305 7.95 0.13 -16.85
C VAL A 305 7.57 -0.91 -17.91
N HIS A 306 7.69 -2.20 -17.61
CA HIS A 306 7.28 -3.29 -18.51
C HIS A 306 5.77 -3.27 -18.82
N ALA A 307 4.95 -2.76 -17.92
CA ALA A 307 3.52 -2.56 -18.15
C ALA A 307 3.19 -1.29 -18.96
N GLY A 308 4.20 -0.49 -19.34
CA GLY A 308 4.07 0.68 -20.20
C GLY A 308 3.92 2.02 -19.47
N VAL A 309 4.09 2.06 -18.16
CA VAL A 309 4.17 3.32 -17.41
C VAL A 309 5.50 4.00 -17.74
N ARG A 310 5.47 5.30 -18.03
CA ARG A 310 6.69 6.06 -18.32
C ARG A 310 7.56 6.18 -17.08
N PRO A 311 8.90 6.03 -17.19
CA PRO A 311 9.81 6.18 -16.05
C PRO A 311 9.62 7.47 -15.26
N GLU A 312 9.38 8.59 -15.92
CA GLU A 312 9.17 9.91 -15.31
C GLU A 312 7.85 10.03 -14.52
N ASN A 313 6.92 9.09 -14.73
CA ASN A 313 5.64 9.00 -14.03
C ASN A 313 5.68 8.03 -12.85
N ILE A 314 6.82 7.39 -12.58
CA ILE A 314 6.99 6.48 -11.44
C ILE A 314 7.77 7.19 -10.36
N HIS A 315 7.11 7.42 -9.23
CA HIS A 315 7.65 8.17 -8.10
C HIS A 315 7.86 7.24 -6.90
N PHE A 316 8.84 7.57 -6.05
CA PHE A 316 9.14 6.82 -4.84
C PHE A 316 8.90 7.71 -3.62
N SER A 317 8.22 7.17 -2.62
CA SER A 317 8.10 7.90 -1.34
C SER A 317 9.47 8.12 -0.68
N GLY A 318 10.40 7.21 -0.93
CA GLY A 318 11.73 7.24 -0.33
C GLY A 318 11.74 6.97 1.18
N ILE A 319 10.66 6.42 1.73
CA ILE A 319 10.46 6.22 3.17
C ILE A 319 10.56 4.74 3.51
N CYS A 320 11.64 4.37 4.22
CA CYS A 320 11.84 3.02 4.71
C CYS A 320 11.14 2.81 6.06
N THR A 321 10.25 1.82 6.16
CA THR A 321 9.54 1.49 7.40
C THR A 321 10.46 0.99 8.51
N TRP A 322 11.55 0.28 8.16
CA TRP A 322 12.52 -0.22 9.11
C TRP A 322 13.35 0.91 9.72
N GLU A 323 13.79 1.88 8.92
CA GLU A 323 14.56 3.04 9.38
C GLU A 323 13.71 3.98 10.23
N ASN A 324 12.45 4.17 9.84
CA ASN A 324 11.50 5.08 10.49
C ASN A 324 10.53 4.33 11.44
N ALA A 325 11.00 3.30 12.16
CA ALA A 325 10.14 2.50 13.03
C ALA A 325 9.65 3.24 14.29
N ASP A 326 10.18 4.40 14.56
CA ASP A 326 9.68 5.37 15.56
C ASP A 326 8.33 5.97 15.13
N ILE A 327 8.11 6.20 13.84
CA ILE A 327 6.86 6.75 13.28
C ILE A 327 6.03 5.76 12.46
N LEU A 328 6.60 4.64 12.05
CA LEU A 328 5.95 3.62 11.22
C LEU A 328 6.04 2.23 11.86
N TRP A 329 5.10 1.35 11.51
CA TRP A 329 5.19 -0.07 11.86
C TRP A 329 6.11 -0.82 10.89
N SER A 330 7.09 -1.55 11.42
CA SER A 330 7.89 -2.49 10.63
C SER A 330 7.74 -3.91 11.19
N HIS A 331 7.29 -4.83 10.36
CA HIS A 331 7.18 -6.25 10.70
C HIS A 331 8.56 -6.86 10.94
N ARG A 332 9.51 -6.55 10.06
CA ARG A 332 10.88 -7.05 10.13
C ARG A 332 11.57 -6.57 11.40
N ARG A 333 11.54 -5.28 11.68
CA ARG A 333 12.23 -4.69 12.84
C ARG A 333 11.62 -5.12 14.16
N SER A 334 10.31 -5.32 14.22
CA SER A 334 9.60 -5.71 15.46
C SER A 334 9.51 -7.21 15.68
N GLY A 335 10.04 -8.05 14.77
CA GLY A 335 9.86 -9.50 14.84
C GLY A 335 8.38 -9.92 14.80
N GLY A 336 7.55 -9.18 14.06
CA GLY A 336 6.12 -9.44 13.89
C GLY A 336 5.19 -8.84 14.96
N LYS A 337 5.73 -8.30 16.04
CA LYS A 337 4.96 -7.70 17.14
C LYS A 337 4.66 -6.23 16.83
N ARG A 338 3.60 -5.96 16.10
CA ARG A 338 3.30 -4.62 15.57
C ARG A 338 1.83 -4.45 15.20
N GLY A 339 1.40 -3.21 15.06
CA GLY A 339 0.16 -2.84 14.39
C GLY A 339 0.29 -2.82 12.86
N ASN A 340 -0.74 -2.34 12.19
CA ASN A 340 -0.73 -2.05 10.75
C ASN A 340 -1.00 -0.58 10.51
N MET A 341 -0.28 -0.01 9.54
CA MET A 341 -0.61 1.24 8.87
C MET A 341 -1.53 0.94 7.69
N ASN A 342 -2.21 1.97 7.19
CA ASN A 342 -3.01 1.86 5.98
C ASN A 342 -2.64 2.91 4.95
N ALA A 343 -2.69 2.48 3.69
CA ALA A 343 -2.75 3.33 2.52
C ALA A 343 -4.20 3.66 2.20
N PHE A 344 -4.47 4.89 1.83
CA PHE A 344 -5.77 5.38 1.35
C PHE A 344 -5.61 6.05 0.00
N LEU A 345 -6.53 5.74 -0.92
CA LEU A 345 -6.59 6.36 -2.24
C LEU A 345 -8.05 6.58 -2.65
N LYS A 346 -8.40 7.82 -2.98
CA LYS A 346 -9.77 8.24 -3.26
C LYS A 346 -9.85 9.14 -4.50
N ILE A 347 -10.94 9.01 -5.27
CA ILE A 347 -11.38 10.04 -6.21
C ILE A 347 -12.30 11.00 -5.43
N ARG A 348 -11.95 12.28 -5.39
CA ARG A 348 -12.76 13.32 -4.75
C ARG A 348 -14.12 13.46 -5.46
N GLU A 349 -15.15 13.85 -4.71
CA GLU A 349 -16.47 14.17 -5.25
C GLU A 349 -16.48 15.48 -6.04
#